data_d85d453a2bb5afe89d3a921da40deb2b
#
_entry.id   d85d453a2bb5afe89d3a921da40deb2b
#
_cell.length_a   1.000
_cell.length_b   1.000
_cell.length_c   1.000
_cell.angle_alpha   90.00
_cell.angle_beta   90.00
_cell.angle_gamma   90.00
#
_symmetry.space_group_name_H-M   'P 1'
#
loop_
_entity.id
_entity.type
_entity.pdbx_description
1 polymer ?
#
loop_
_entity_poly.entity_id
_entity_poly.type
_entity_poly.pdbx_seq_one_letter_code
_entity_poly.pdbx_strand_id
1 'polypeptide(L)'
;MIAYKEIAQIKNVQGLNPVTGDDSYKENGHGYLHIDGVLLEKEEPALDIVSVGEYVYVWYGCGRFELYSGHTLLKVFERDTHLLERESAYIGMNHFDHETGEDYWNILSPQNGMKLLAQDVSYWLYEVDGIVIGYTRFKGEFCRLDYSGEVLWTFNLPLCPRSSKPDDLDKVLGIAQGLLWICTRWYRLIALDLEMGKPVHQFSGGWFDEDHSNYTVLDGLGWCFFREAEKTIVLISNLGVQILDAATAKIIEGYSFSEVDPQGIGAFEYFDAARLQGDYFTFIAERPYESYGTGWAGVFDLKARKLLWTDEVTPKEKRVKGLHLVITRPVYYAGNKIYVLDNSNTLYIYQKQWRLKAQVRPQSEATASAACATASSMGR
;
A
#
# COMPACT_ATOMS: atom_id res chain seq x y z
N MET A 1 24.70 -1.13 6.94
CA MET A 1 23.26 -0.97 7.17
C MET A 1 22.96 0.52 7.21
N ILE A 2 22.01 0.97 6.41
CA ILE A 2 21.54 2.36 6.46
C ILE A 2 20.67 2.45 7.71
N ALA A 3 20.94 3.40 8.60
CA ALA A 3 20.16 3.59 9.80
C ALA A 3 19.12 4.69 9.58
N TYR A 4 17.88 4.42 9.90
CA TYR A 4 16.85 5.45 10.09
C TYR A 4 16.69 5.68 11.58
N LYS A 5 16.57 6.93 11.98
CA LYS A 5 16.37 7.32 13.36
C LYS A 5 15.05 8.09 13.47
N GLU A 6 14.27 7.79 14.48
CA GLU A 6 13.11 8.59 14.84
C GLU A 6 13.54 10.04 15.11
N ILE A 7 12.86 10.99 14.48
CA ILE A 7 13.13 12.43 14.61
C ILE A 7 11.93 13.20 15.18
N ALA A 8 10.73 12.68 15.05
CA ALA A 8 9.52 13.31 15.55
C ALA A 8 8.42 12.28 15.85
N GLN A 9 7.54 12.66 16.79
CA GLN A 9 6.24 12.06 17.02
C GLN A 9 5.19 13.17 17.03
N ILE A 10 4.15 13.01 16.21
CA ILE A 10 3.02 13.95 16.13
C ILE A 10 1.78 13.21 16.63
N LYS A 11 1.10 13.77 17.63
CA LYS A 11 -0.11 13.16 18.20
C LYS A 11 -1.37 13.71 17.51
N ASN A 12 -2.46 12.93 17.65
CA ASN A 12 -3.78 13.28 17.13
C ASN A 12 -3.84 13.34 15.61
N VAL A 13 -2.97 12.63 14.91
CA VAL A 13 -3.02 12.47 13.45
C VAL A 13 -4.15 11.50 13.11
N GLN A 14 -5.12 11.93 12.31
CA GLN A 14 -6.29 11.13 11.96
C GLN A 14 -6.22 10.57 10.54
N GLY A 15 -5.64 11.32 9.61
CA GLY A 15 -5.43 10.93 8.22
C GLY A 15 -3.96 10.94 7.85
N LEU A 16 -3.53 9.94 7.08
CA LEU A 16 -2.20 9.88 6.47
C LEU A 16 -2.33 9.28 5.09
N ASN A 17 -1.84 10.01 4.09
CA ASN A 17 -1.72 9.48 2.73
C ASN A 17 -0.42 8.66 2.62
N PRO A 18 -0.47 7.35 2.44
CA PRO A 18 0.72 6.51 2.39
C PRO A 18 1.47 6.61 1.05
N VAL A 19 1.01 7.43 0.11
CA VAL A 19 1.67 7.69 -1.18
C VAL A 19 2.45 8.99 -1.17
N THR A 20 1.87 10.06 -0.63
CA THR A 20 2.45 11.41 -0.65
C THR A 20 3.02 11.83 0.70
N GLY A 21 2.56 11.21 1.79
CA GLY A 21 2.90 11.59 3.15
C GLY A 21 2.10 12.79 3.66
N ASP A 22 1.08 13.23 2.92
CA ASP A 22 0.13 14.23 3.39
C ASP A 22 -0.60 13.71 4.63
N ASP A 23 -0.84 14.56 5.59
CA ASP A 23 -1.44 14.19 6.86
C ASP A 23 -2.53 15.16 7.31
N SER A 24 -3.34 14.70 8.25
CA SER A 24 -4.33 15.55 8.92
C SER A 24 -4.37 15.26 10.41
N TYR A 25 -4.39 16.30 11.21
CA TYR A 25 -4.40 16.20 12.66
C TYR A 25 -5.34 17.22 13.32
N LYS A 26 -5.62 17.00 14.60
CA LYS A 26 -6.42 17.93 15.43
C LYS A 26 -5.57 18.57 16.51
N GLU A 27 -5.60 19.90 16.57
CA GLU A 27 -4.93 20.66 17.62
C GLU A 27 -5.81 21.82 18.09
N ASN A 28 -5.93 22.02 19.41
CA ASN A 28 -6.70 23.09 20.05
C ASN A 28 -8.15 23.23 19.56
N GLY A 29 -8.77 22.12 19.14
CA GLY A 29 -10.15 22.11 18.64
C GLY A 29 -10.28 22.32 17.13
N HIS A 30 -9.24 22.71 16.44
CA HIS A 30 -9.19 22.92 14.99
C HIS A 30 -8.62 21.70 14.27
N GLY A 31 -9.09 21.46 13.04
CA GLY A 31 -8.51 20.52 12.10
C GLY A 31 -7.38 21.18 11.32
N TYR A 32 -6.36 20.40 10.99
CA TYR A 32 -5.27 20.81 10.12
C TYR A 32 -5.08 19.76 9.04
N LEU A 33 -4.90 20.21 7.81
CA LEU A 33 -4.59 19.38 6.66
C LEU A 33 -3.26 19.84 6.07
N HIS A 34 -2.29 18.94 6.08
CA HIS A 34 -1.00 19.15 5.42
C HIS A 34 -1.04 18.44 4.06
N ILE A 35 -1.01 19.20 2.98
CA ILE A 35 -1.12 18.71 1.61
C ILE A 35 -0.13 19.45 0.71
N ASP A 36 0.62 18.70 -0.09
CA ASP A 36 1.65 19.23 -1.01
C ASP A 36 2.60 20.24 -0.32
N GLY A 37 3.00 19.95 0.93
CA GLY A 37 3.88 20.79 1.73
C GLY A 37 3.24 22.08 2.29
N VAL A 38 1.94 22.26 2.11
CA VAL A 38 1.17 23.44 2.62
C VAL A 38 0.25 23.00 3.75
N LEU A 39 0.26 23.75 4.84
CA LEU A 39 -0.64 23.56 5.98
C LEU A 39 -1.91 24.40 5.80
N LEU A 40 -3.05 23.73 5.78
CA LEU A 40 -4.38 24.34 5.67
C LEU A 40 -5.14 24.15 6.98
N GLU A 41 -5.71 25.22 7.52
CA GLU A 41 -6.63 25.15 8.65
C GLU A 41 -8.02 24.72 8.17
N LYS A 42 -8.65 23.81 8.90
CA LYS A 42 -9.96 23.21 8.61
C LYS A 42 -10.84 23.24 9.86
N GLU A 43 -12.14 23.13 9.69
CA GLU A 43 -13.09 23.00 10.81
C GLU A 43 -12.89 21.69 11.57
N GLU A 44 -12.59 20.62 10.84
CA GLU A 44 -12.34 19.29 11.41
C GLU A 44 -11.15 18.61 10.69
N PRO A 45 -10.47 17.66 11.34
CA PRO A 45 -9.42 16.89 10.70
C PRO A 45 -10.00 15.90 9.68
N ALA A 46 -9.28 15.68 8.60
CA ALA A 46 -9.63 14.65 7.64
C ALA A 46 -9.40 13.25 8.24
N LEU A 47 -10.30 12.33 7.95
CA LEU A 47 -10.18 10.92 8.34
C LEU A 47 -9.36 10.11 7.36
N ASP A 48 -9.38 10.51 6.08
CA ASP A 48 -8.64 9.81 5.05
C ASP A 48 -8.17 10.78 3.96
N ILE A 49 -7.01 10.46 3.36
CA ILE A 49 -6.39 11.25 2.29
C ILE A 49 -5.91 10.26 1.23
N VAL A 50 -6.44 10.37 0.02
CA VAL A 50 -6.16 9.44 -1.07
C VAL A 50 -5.69 10.20 -2.31
N SER A 51 -4.55 9.81 -2.87
CA SER A 51 -4.06 10.34 -4.14
C SER A 51 -4.49 9.47 -5.30
N VAL A 52 -4.96 10.12 -6.37
CA VAL A 52 -5.31 9.50 -7.65
C VAL A 52 -4.74 10.36 -8.77
N GLY A 53 -3.68 9.89 -9.41
CA GLY A 53 -2.92 10.70 -10.36
C GLY A 53 -2.37 11.98 -9.71
N GLU A 54 -2.68 13.13 -10.29
CA GLU A 54 -2.30 14.45 -9.76
C GLU A 54 -3.30 15.02 -8.74
N TYR A 55 -4.38 14.31 -8.46
CA TYR A 55 -5.44 14.76 -7.59
C TYR A 55 -5.34 14.12 -6.21
N VAL A 56 -5.76 14.88 -5.19
CA VAL A 56 -5.85 14.39 -3.81
C VAL A 56 -7.29 14.55 -3.32
N TYR A 57 -7.85 13.46 -2.84
CA TYR A 57 -9.18 13.40 -2.23
C TYR A 57 -9.03 13.35 -0.74
N VAL A 58 -9.75 14.23 -0.06
CA VAL A 58 -9.72 14.37 1.38
C VAL A 58 -11.11 14.09 1.92
N TRP A 59 -11.24 13.08 2.77
CA TRP A 59 -12.51 12.68 3.37
C TRP A 59 -12.61 13.13 4.83
N TYR A 60 -13.76 13.71 5.18
CA TYR A 60 -14.11 14.13 6.53
C TYR A 60 -15.21 13.26 7.12
N GLY A 61 -15.25 13.17 8.47
CA GLY A 61 -16.19 12.30 9.18
C GLY A 61 -17.67 12.64 9.00
N CYS A 62 -17.98 13.86 8.55
CA CYS A 62 -19.34 14.28 8.23
C CYS A 62 -19.86 13.79 6.86
N GLY A 63 -19.07 13.00 6.11
CA GLY A 63 -19.40 12.55 4.75
C GLY A 63 -19.06 13.58 3.67
N ARG A 64 -18.34 14.64 4.02
CA ARG A 64 -17.84 15.63 3.08
C ARG A 64 -16.53 15.18 2.46
N PHE A 65 -16.38 15.40 1.16
CA PHE A 65 -15.15 15.21 0.42
C PHE A 65 -14.67 16.51 -0.19
N GLU A 66 -13.37 16.69 -0.22
CA GLU A 66 -12.71 17.77 -0.91
C GLU A 66 -11.73 17.20 -1.95
N LEU A 67 -11.72 17.79 -3.14
CA LEU A 67 -10.81 17.44 -4.23
C LEU A 67 -9.79 18.56 -4.39
N TYR A 68 -8.52 18.18 -4.39
CA TYR A 68 -7.39 19.09 -4.59
C TYR A 68 -6.56 18.71 -5.82
N SER A 69 -5.91 19.73 -6.43
CA SER A 69 -4.76 19.57 -7.30
C SER A 69 -3.59 20.31 -6.64
N GLY A 70 -2.54 19.60 -6.25
CA GLY A 70 -1.59 20.10 -5.27
C GLY A 70 -2.33 20.54 -4.00
N HIS A 71 -2.12 21.76 -3.54
CA HIS A 71 -2.82 22.36 -2.40
C HIS A 71 -4.04 23.22 -2.78
N THR A 72 -4.40 23.28 -4.07
CA THR A 72 -5.53 24.08 -4.57
C THR A 72 -6.81 23.27 -4.50
N LEU A 73 -7.80 23.77 -3.73
CA LEU A 73 -9.13 23.17 -3.66
C LEU A 73 -9.87 23.39 -4.99
N LEU A 74 -10.22 22.29 -5.66
CA LEU A 74 -10.95 22.31 -6.93
C LEU A 74 -12.46 22.18 -6.72
N LYS A 75 -12.86 21.28 -5.81
CA LYS A 75 -14.28 20.97 -5.61
C LYS A 75 -14.55 20.44 -4.20
N VAL A 76 -15.74 20.76 -3.68
CA VAL A 76 -16.31 20.17 -2.47
C VAL A 76 -17.50 19.31 -2.89
N PHE A 77 -17.54 18.11 -2.36
CA PHE A 77 -18.68 17.20 -2.46
C PHE A 77 -19.38 17.20 -1.12
N GLU A 78 -20.65 17.54 -1.14
CA GLU A 78 -21.46 17.63 0.06
C GLU A 78 -21.74 16.23 0.64
N ARG A 79 -22.51 16.17 1.72
CA ARG A 79 -22.90 14.96 2.42
C ARG A 79 -23.48 13.91 1.49
N ASP A 80 -23.40 12.64 1.90
CA ASP A 80 -23.92 11.47 1.20
C ASP A 80 -23.10 10.99 0.00
N THR A 81 -21.87 11.47 -0.11
CA THR A 81 -20.89 10.96 -1.06
C THR A 81 -20.00 9.92 -0.38
N HIS A 82 -19.94 8.70 -0.92
CA HIS A 82 -19.11 7.62 -0.40
C HIS A 82 -17.98 7.29 -1.36
N LEU A 83 -16.77 7.26 -0.84
CA LEU A 83 -15.61 6.76 -1.57
C LEU A 83 -15.64 5.23 -1.56
N LEU A 84 -15.71 4.60 -2.72
CA LEU A 84 -15.89 3.16 -2.82
C LEU A 84 -14.59 2.39 -2.98
N GLU A 85 -13.58 2.99 -3.58
CA GLU A 85 -12.31 2.33 -3.85
C GLU A 85 -11.12 3.21 -3.43
N ARG A 86 -10.17 2.63 -2.70
CA ARG A 86 -9.02 3.35 -2.16
C ARG A 86 -7.70 3.07 -2.88
N GLU A 87 -7.65 2.04 -3.72
CA GLU A 87 -6.40 1.53 -4.27
C GLU A 87 -6.33 1.48 -5.80
N SER A 88 -7.43 1.78 -6.51
CA SER A 88 -7.42 1.88 -7.97
C SER A 88 -6.92 3.26 -8.42
N ALA A 89 -6.43 3.34 -9.65
CA ALA A 89 -6.07 4.62 -10.27
C ALA A 89 -7.27 5.55 -10.45
N TYR A 90 -8.48 5.07 -10.15
CA TYR A 90 -9.73 5.76 -10.32
C TYR A 90 -10.62 5.57 -9.11
N ILE A 91 -11.41 6.57 -8.80
CA ILE A 91 -12.30 6.57 -7.64
C ILE A 91 -13.73 6.56 -8.11
N GLY A 92 -14.46 5.52 -7.76
CA GLY A 92 -15.92 5.50 -7.84
C GLY A 92 -16.51 6.21 -6.61
N MET A 93 -17.37 7.17 -6.82
CA MET A 93 -18.11 7.85 -5.76
C MET A 93 -19.60 7.64 -5.97
N ASN A 94 -20.29 7.23 -4.91
CA ASN A 94 -21.75 7.20 -4.90
C ASN A 94 -22.27 8.51 -4.32
N HIS A 95 -23.26 9.08 -4.98
CA HIS A 95 -24.00 10.22 -4.49
C HIS A 95 -25.49 9.91 -4.55
N PHE A 96 -26.17 9.95 -3.41
CA PHE A 96 -27.61 9.81 -3.33
C PHE A 96 -28.25 11.20 -3.44
N ASP A 97 -29.09 11.40 -4.44
CA ASP A 97 -29.87 12.63 -4.58
C ASP A 97 -31.18 12.48 -3.80
N HIS A 98 -31.29 13.22 -2.70
CA HIS A 98 -32.49 13.23 -1.85
C HIS A 98 -33.73 13.85 -2.51
N GLU A 99 -33.56 14.67 -3.56
CA GLU A 99 -34.69 15.29 -4.26
C GLU A 99 -35.32 14.32 -5.25
N THR A 100 -34.52 13.57 -5.99
CA THR A 100 -34.99 12.59 -6.97
C THR A 100 -35.16 11.20 -6.40
N GLY A 101 -34.46 10.87 -5.29
CA GLY A 101 -34.37 9.53 -4.72
C GLY A 101 -33.51 8.57 -5.52
N GLU A 102 -32.62 9.09 -6.37
CA GLU A 102 -31.77 8.31 -7.25
C GLU A 102 -30.33 8.27 -6.75
N ASP A 103 -29.70 7.13 -6.97
CA ASP A 103 -28.26 6.95 -6.77
C ASP A 103 -27.50 7.31 -8.05
N TYR A 104 -26.56 8.24 -7.92
CA TYR A 104 -25.67 8.62 -9.01
C TYR A 104 -24.27 8.11 -8.71
N TRP A 105 -23.65 7.49 -9.71
CA TRP A 105 -22.27 7.06 -9.64
C TRP A 105 -21.39 8.01 -10.43
N ASN A 106 -20.43 8.62 -9.75
CA ASN A 106 -19.40 9.42 -10.36
C ASN A 106 -18.15 8.58 -10.50
N ILE A 107 -17.67 8.41 -11.71
CA ILE A 107 -16.33 7.90 -11.94
C ILE A 107 -15.41 9.10 -12.12
N LEU A 108 -14.43 9.21 -11.26
CA LEU A 108 -13.43 10.25 -11.33
C LEU A 108 -12.25 9.73 -12.14
N SER A 109 -12.17 10.16 -13.40
CA SER A 109 -11.03 9.91 -14.27
C SER A 109 -10.06 11.07 -14.16
N PRO A 110 -8.81 10.87 -13.76
CA PRO A 110 -7.79 11.93 -13.73
C PRO A 110 -7.57 12.59 -15.09
N GLN A 111 -7.77 11.85 -16.18
CA GLN A 111 -7.51 12.34 -17.53
C GLN A 111 -8.68 13.13 -18.14
N ASN A 112 -9.91 12.86 -17.75
CA ASN A 112 -11.10 13.39 -18.42
C ASN A 112 -12.04 14.16 -17.48
N GLY A 113 -11.63 14.40 -16.25
CA GLY A 113 -12.49 15.01 -15.24
C GLY A 113 -13.55 14.02 -14.75
N MET A 114 -14.57 14.57 -14.10
CA MET A 114 -15.67 13.80 -13.54
C MET A 114 -16.62 13.33 -14.63
N LYS A 115 -16.83 12.02 -14.75
CA LYS A 115 -17.91 11.45 -15.53
C LYS A 115 -19.02 11.00 -14.60
N LEU A 116 -20.23 11.42 -14.87
CA LEU A 116 -21.41 11.03 -14.16
C LEU A 116 -22.07 9.87 -14.93
N LEU A 117 -22.20 8.72 -14.28
CA LEU A 117 -23.05 7.64 -14.74
C LEU A 117 -24.28 7.65 -13.86
N ALA A 118 -25.40 8.12 -14.42
CA ALA A 118 -26.70 7.97 -13.76
C ALA A 118 -27.15 6.52 -14.01
N GLN A 119 -27.25 5.74 -12.95
CA GLN A 119 -27.80 4.39 -13.03
C GLN A 119 -28.64 4.08 -11.80
N ASP A 120 -29.67 3.32 -12.02
CA ASP A 120 -30.40 2.55 -11.01
C ASP A 120 -29.51 1.35 -10.61
N VAL A 121 -28.57 1.58 -9.68
CA VAL A 121 -27.35 0.78 -9.67
C VAL A 121 -27.25 -0.14 -8.49
N SER A 122 -27.10 -1.36 -8.86
CA SER A 122 -26.56 -2.45 -8.04
C SER A 122 -25.04 -2.70 -8.24
N TYR A 123 -24.32 -1.89 -9.01
CA TYR A 123 -22.89 -2.09 -9.31
C TYR A 123 -21.99 -1.10 -8.59
N TRP A 124 -20.91 -1.58 -8.02
CA TRP A 124 -19.75 -0.77 -7.68
C TRP A 124 -18.92 -0.57 -8.94
N LEU A 125 -18.55 0.66 -9.23
CA LEU A 125 -17.92 1.03 -10.48
C LEU A 125 -16.44 1.36 -10.28
N TYR A 126 -15.63 0.85 -11.22
CA TYR A 126 -14.20 1.10 -11.32
C TYR A 126 -13.90 1.59 -12.73
N GLU A 127 -12.90 2.42 -12.90
CA GLU A 127 -12.34 2.73 -14.22
C GLU A 127 -10.87 2.35 -14.24
N VAL A 128 -10.45 1.56 -15.23
CA VAL A 128 -9.06 1.14 -15.44
C VAL A 128 -8.72 1.35 -16.91
N ASP A 129 -7.72 2.19 -17.20
CA ASP A 129 -7.29 2.53 -18.57
C ASP A 129 -8.43 2.95 -19.51
N GLY A 130 -9.40 3.71 -18.99
CA GLY A 130 -10.57 4.14 -19.74
C GLY A 130 -11.66 3.07 -19.92
N ILE A 131 -11.54 1.93 -19.23
CA ILE A 131 -12.53 0.85 -19.24
C ILE A 131 -13.36 0.93 -17.95
N VAL A 132 -14.68 0.92 -18.09
CA VAL A 132 -15.60 0.92 -16.95
C VAL A 132 -15.95 -0.52 -16.56
N ILE A 133 -15.74 -0.82 -15.30
CA ILE A 133 -15.99 -2.11 -14.69
C ILE A 133 -17.05 -1.95 -13.62
N GLY A 134 -18.06 -2.83 -13.63
CA GLY A 134 -19.07 -2.94 -12.59
C GLY A 134 -18.91 -4.23 -11.79
N TYR A 135 -19.19 -4.15 -10.49
CA TYR A 135 -19.15 -5.30 -9.61
C TYR A 135 -20.32 -5.29 -8.62
N THR A 136 -21.02 -6.42 -8.50
CA THR A 136 -22.07 -6.64 -7.52
C THR A 136 -21.60 -7.53 -6.39
N ARG A 137 -21.32 -6.94 -5.23
CA ARG A 137 -20.74 -7.63 -4.08
C ARG A 137 -21.48 -8.89 -3.66
N PHE A 138 -22.80 -8.86 -3.61
CA PHE A 138 -23.59 -9.99 -3.08
C PHE A 138 -23.89 -11.08 -4.12
N LYS A 139 -23.77 -10.75 -5.40
CA LYS A 139 -24.03 -11.67 -6.50
C LYS A 139 -22.74 -12.25 -7.09
N GLY A 140 -21.59 -11.63 -6.79
CA GLY A 140 -20.30 -12.01 -7.38
C GLY A 140 -20.27 -11.75 -8.89
N GLU A 141 -21.13 -10.87 -9.38
CA GLU A 141 -21.18 -10.53 -10.80
C GLU A 141 -20.22 -9.39 -11.09
N PHE A 142 -19.37 -9.61 -12.04
CA PHE A 142 -18.36 -8.69 -12.52
C PHE A 142 -18.64 -8.41 -13.99
N CYS A 143 -18.68 -7.18 -14.42
CA CYS A 143 -19.04 -6.82 -15.78
C CYS A 143 -18.20 -5.68 -16.34
N ARG A 144 -18.08 -5.62 -17.65
CA ARG A 144 -17.62 -4.44 -18.38
C ARG A 144 -18.85 -3.66 -18.86
N LEU A 145 -18.76 -2.35 -18.64
CA LEU A 145 -19.78 -1.40 -19.09
C LEU A 145 -19.18 -0.46 -20.11
N ASP A 146 -20.02 0.09 -20.97
CA ASP A 146 -19.67 1.31 -21.69
C ASP A 146 -19.97 2.54 -20.82
N TYR A 147 -19.61 3.73 -21.32
CA TYR A 147 -19.86 4.97 -20.59
C TYR A 147 -21.34 5.41 -20.55
N SER A 148 -22.22 4.73 -21.27
CA SER A 148 -23.67 4.91 -21.14
C SER A 148 -24.26 4.01 -20.04
N GLY A 149 -23.46 3.07 -19.51
CA GLY A 149 -23.87 2.09 -18.53
C GLY A 149 -24.43 0.80 -19.13
N GLU A 150 -24.33 0.62 -20.46
CA GLU A 150 -24.70 -0.63 -21.11
C GLU A 150 -23.69 -1.74 -20.78
N VAL A 151 -24.19 -2.92 -20.39
CA VAL A 151 -23.36 -4.08 -20.08
C VAL A 151 -22.86 -4.71 -21.37
N LEU A 152 -21.54 -4.69 -21.57
CA LEU A 152 -20.89 -5.28 -22.74
C LEU A 152 -20.68 -6.79 -22.57
N TRP A 153 -20.30 -7.21 -21.36
CA TRP A 153 -20.23 -8.63 -20.97
C TRP A 153 -20.29 -8.77 -19.45
N THR A 154 -20.61 -9.98 -18.98
CA THR A 154 -20.61 -10.35 -17.56
C THR A 154 -19.72 -11.56 -17.31
N PHE A 155 -19.13 -11.61 -16.11
CA PHE A 155 -18.39 -12.74 -15.58
C PHE A 155 -18.80 -12.98 -14.13
N ASN A 156 -19.17 -14.20 -13.79
CA ASN A 156 -19.47 -14.57 -12.41
C ASN A 156 -18.19 -15.07 -11.72
N LEU A 157 -17.84 -14.46 -10.60
CA LEU A 157 -16.73 -14.91 -9.78
C LEU A 157 -16.94 -16.37 -9.35
N PRO A 158 -15.88 -17.17 -9.28
CA PRO A 158 -15.98 -18.55 -8.81
C PRO A 158 -16.54 -18.61 -7.39
N LEU A 159 -17.11 -19.76 -7.01
CA LEU A 159 -17.57 -19.96 -5.65
C LEU A 159 -16.41 -19.99 -4.66
N CYS A 160 -16.64 -19.48 -3.46
CA CYS A 160 -15.70 -19.64 -2.36
C CYS A 160 -15.45 -21.13 -2.09
N PRO A 161 -14.21 -21.56 -1.85
CA PRO A 161 -13.88 -22.99 -1.63
C PRO A 161 -14.64 -23.65 -0.47
N ARG A 162 -15.04 -22.85 0.52
CA ARG A 162 -15.73 -23.33 1.74
C ARG A 162 -17.18 -22.86 1.86
N SER A 163 -17.77 -22.33 0.79
CA SER A 163 -19.08 -21.72 0.82
C SER A 163 -19.77 -21.88 -0.54
N SER A 164 -21.08 -21.99 -0.54
CA SER A 164 -21.89 -21.91 -1.76
C SER A 164 -22.07 -20.49 -2.29
N LYS A 165 -21.45 -19.49 -1.65
CA LYS A 165 -21.52 -18.10 -2.08
C LYS A 165 -20.44 -17.81 -3.10
N PRO A 166 -20.66 -16.88 -4.04
CA PRO A 166 -19.60 -16.38 -4.89
C PRO A 166 -18.45 -15.80 -4.08
N ASP A 167 -17.25 -15.83 -4.64
CA ASP A 167 -16.11 -15.09 -4.13
C ASP A 167 -16.39 -13.58 -4.20
N ASP A 168 -15.60 -12.80 -3.51
CA ASP A 168 -15.73 -11.34 -3.48
C ASP A 168 -14.52 -10.71 -4.19
N LEU A 169 -14.74 -9.63 -4.93
CA LEU A 169 -13.66 -8.88 -5.55
C LEU A 169 -12.85 -8.20 -4.44
N ASP A 170 -11.52 -8.36 -4.50
CA ASP A 170 -10.60 -7.60 -3.66
C ASP A 170 -10.08 -6.37 -4.41
N LYS A 171 -9.55 -6.58 -5.61
CA LYS A 171 -8.96 -5.51 -6.44
C LYS A 171 -9.15 -5.75 -7.93
N VAL A 172 -9.34 -4.66 -8.67
CA VAL A 172 -9.06 -4.58 -10.10
C VAL A 172 -7.60 -4.12 -10.23
N LEU A 173 -6.75 -4.97 -10.79
CA LEU A 173 -5.30 -4.75 -10.78
C LEU A 173 -4.82 -3.88 -11.93
N GLY A 174 -5.23 -4.19 -13.17
CA GLY A 174 -4.78 -3.46 -14.36
C GLY A 174 -4.99 -4.24 -15.65
N ILE A 175 -4.56 -3.66 -16.77
CA ILE A 175 -4.72 -4.23 -18.10
C ILE A 175 -3.36 -4.42 -18.76
N ALA A 176 -3.12 -5.62 -19.32
CA ALA A 176 -1.95 -5.95 -20.11
C ALA A 176 -2.34 -6.77 -21.33
N GLN A 177 -2.02 -6.30 -22.54
CA GLN A 177 -2.26 -6.99 -23.82
C GLN A 177 -3.68 -7.57 -23.97
N GLY A 178 -4.70 -6.78 -23.62
CA GLY A 178 -6.10 -7.21 -23.72
C GLY A 178 -6.58 -8.16 -22.62
N LEU A 179 -5.78 -8.36 -21.58
CA LEU A 179 -6.14 -9.10 -20.38
C LEU A 179 -6.42 -8.13 -19.23
N LEU A 180 -7.61 -8.21 -18.66
CA LEU A 180 -7.99 -7.52 -17.44
C LEU A 180 -7.69 -8.42 -16.25
N TRP A 181 -6.82 -7.95 -15.35
CA TRP A 181 -6.42 -8.68 -14.17
C TRP A 181 -7.20 -8.24 -12.94
N ILE A 182 -7.76 -9.21 -12.22
CA ILE A 182 -8.45 -9.00 -10.94
C ILE A 182 -7.91 -9.93 -9.88
N CYS A 183 -7.98 -9.49 -8.62
CA CYS A 183 -7.72 -10.31 -7.44
C CYS A 183 -9.00 -10.45 -6.62
N THR A 184 -9.25 -11.64 -6.06
CA THR A 184 -10.40 -11.89 -5.20
C THR A 184 -9.99 -12.00 -3.74
N ARG A 185 -10.94 -11.84 -2.82
CA ARG A 185 -10.70 -11.95 -1.36
C ARG A 185 -10.23 -13.33 -0.93
N TRP A 186 -10.57 -14.37 -1.70
CA TRP A 186 -10.07 -15.72 -1.48
C TRP A 186 -8.80 -16.00 -2.27
N TYR A 187 -8.01 -14.94 -2.49
CA TYR A 187 -6.66 -15.02 -3.05
C TYR A 187 -6.59 -15.69 -4.42
N ARG A 188 -7.59 -15.46 -5.27
CA ARG A 188 -7.52 -15.85 -6.67
C ARG A 188 -7.08 -14.69 -7.53
N LEU A 189 -6.14 -14.96 -8.41
CA LEU A 189 -5.72 -14.03 -9.45
C LEU A 189 -6.33 -14.52 -10.77
N ILE A 190 -7.12 -13.68 -11.42
CA ILE A 190 -7.87 -14.03 -12.62
C ILE A 190 -7.55 -13.02 -13.72
N ALA A 191 -7.22 -13.51 -14.91
CA ALA A 191 -7.12 -12.72 -16.13
C ALA A 191 -8.36 -12.99 -17.00
N LEU A 192 -9.08 -11.94 -17.32
CA LEU A 192 -10.23 -11.99 -18.23
C LEU A 192 -9.84 -11.38 -19.57
N ASP A 193 -10.26 -12.02 -20.64
CA ASP A 193 -10.23 -11.40 -21.97
C ASP A 193 -11.08 -10.12 -21.93
N LEU A 194 -10.48 -9.00 -22.30
CA LEU A 194 -11.09 -7.68 -22.16
C LEU A 194 -12.33 -7.51 -23.06
N GLU A 195 -12.36 -8.15 -24.23
CA GLU A 195 -13.46 -8.01 -25.19
C GLU A 195 -14.60 -9.01 -24.93
N MET A 196 -14.27 -10.20 -24.43
CA MET A 196 -15.26 -11.27 -24.28
C MET A 196 -15.69 -11.52 -22.82
N GLY A 197 -14.93 -11.03 -21.84
CA GLY A 197 -15.16 -11.31 -20.42
C GLY A 197 -14.90 -12.76 -20.00
N LYS A 198 -14.20 -13.54 -20.83
CA LYS A 198 -13.91 -14.95 -20.55
C LYS A 198 -12.58 -15.08 -19.77
N PRO A 199 -12.54 -15.98 -18.78
CA PRO A 199 -11.29 -16.24 -18.06
C PRO A 199 -10.28 -16.91 -19.00
N VAL A 200 -9.09 -16.31 -19.11
CA VAL A 200 -7.96 -16.81 -19.89
C VAL A 200 -6.98 -17.50 -18.97
N HIS A 201 -6.70 -16.89 -17.81
CA HIS A 201 -5.86 -17.46 -16.78
C HIS A 201 -6.55 -17.36 -15.42
N GLN A 202 -6.35 -18.39 -14.60
CA GLN A 202 -6.84 -18.40 -13.24
C GLN A 202 -5.84 -19.10 -12.35
N PHE A 203 -5.41 -18.42 -11.29
CA PHE A 203 -4.53 -18.96 -10.26
C PHE A 203 -5.29 -18.91 -8.93
N SER A 204 -5.18 -19.97 -8.14
CA SER A 204 -5.71 -20.03 -6.78
C SER A 204 -4.56 -20.14 -5.80
N GLY A 205 -4.62 -19.42 -4.69
CA GLY A 205 -3.66 -19.58 -3.61
C GLY A 205 -3.79 -20.95 -2.96
N GLY A 206 -2.68 -21.61 -2.66
CA GLY A 206 -2.60 -23.00 -2.18
C GLY A 206 -3.21 -23.26 -0.79
N TRP A 207 -3.86 -22.29 -0.17
CA TRP A 207 -4.54 -22.49 1.13
C TRP A 207 -5.73 -23.43 1.08
N PHE A 208 -6.18 -23.83 -0.12
CA PHE A 208 -7.43 -24.57 -0.31
C PHE A 208 -7.30 -25.82 -1.15
N ASP A 209 -6.14 -26.09 -1.73
CA ASP A 209 -5.88 -27.35 -2.37
C ASP A 209 -5.47 -28.37 -1.31
N GLU A 210 -6.33 -29.35 -1.04
CA GLU A 210 -6.01 -30.48 -0.17
C GLU A 210 -4.86 -31.33 -0.75
N ASP A 211 -4.57 -31.13 -2.03
CA ASP A 211 -3.49 -31.80 -2.74
C ASP A 211 -2.29 -30.85 -2.92
N HIS A 212 -1.44 -30.79 -1.90
CA HIS A 212 -0.19 -30.02 -1.90
C HIS A 212 0.80 -30.38 -3.04
N SER A 213 0.42 -31.25 -3.97
CA SER A 213 1.26 -31.68 -5.08
C SER A 213 1.38 -30.68 -6.21
N ASN A 214 0.51 -29.68 -6.27
CA ASN A 214 0.52 -28.59 -7.25
C ASN A 214 0.81 -27.23 -6.57
N TYR A 215 1.97 -27.10 -5.95
CA TYR A 215 2.52 -25.82 -5.56
C TYR A 215 2.80 -24.95 -6.80
N THR A 216 1.79 -24.60 -7.48
CA THR A 216 1.87 -23.61 -8.52
C THR A 216 1.78 -22.23 -7.88
N VAL A 217 2.91 -21.57 -7.80
CA VAL A 217 3.04 -20.15 -7.99
C VAL A 217 2.54 -19.24 -6.89
N LEU A 218 1.46 -19.52 -6.19
CA LEU A 218 0.76 -18.56 -5.34
C LEU A 218 0.49 -19.10 -3.93
N ASP A 219 1.39 -19.87 -3.37
CA ASP A 219 1.28 -20.30 -1.98
C ASP A 219 1.20 -19.09 -1.05
N GLY A 220 0.02 -18.87 -0.48
CA GLY A 220 -0.21 -17.81 0.48
C GLY A 220 -0.22 -16.41 -0.15
N LEU A 221 -0.97 -16.25 -1.24
CA LEU A 221 -1.25 -14.95 -1.83
C LEU A 221 -1.75 -14.00 -0.74
N GLY A 222 -0.94 -13.04 -0.35
CA GLY A 222 -1.33 -12.02 0.63
C GLY A 222 -1.72 -10.74 -0.05
N TRP A 223 -0.90 -10.27 -0.99
CA TRP A 223 -1.08 -8.99 -1.66
C TRP A 223 -0.67 -9.07 -3.12
N CYS A 224 -1.48 -8.46 -3.97
CA CYS A 224 -1.25 -8.31 -5.40
C CYS A 224 -1.09 -6.84 -5.75
N PHE A 225 -0.06 -6.51 -6.52
CA PHE A 225 0.20 -5.16 -6.99
C PHE A 225 0.53 -5.18 -8.49
N PHE A 226 -0.13 -4.33 -9.25
CA PHE A 226 0.15 -4.17 -10.67
C PHE A 226 1.19 -3.06 -10.87
N ARG A 227 2.25 -3.36 -11.63
CA ARG A 227 3.24 -2.37 -12.06
C ARG A 227 2.93 -1.97 -13.49
N GLU A 228 2.36 -0.79 -13.62
CA GLU A 228 1.87 -0.28 -14.90
C GLU A 228 2.99 -0.15 -15.96
N ALA A 229 4.15 0.37 -15.54
CA ALA A 229 5.26 0.61 -16.46
C ALA A 229 5.87 -0.67 -17.04
N GLU A 230 5.99 -1.71 -16.20
CA GLU A 230 6.57 -3.00 -16.55
C GLU A 230 5.53 -4.01 -17.03
N LYS A 231 4.23 -3.70 -16.88
CA LYS A 231 3.11 -4.63 -17.11
C LYS A 231 3.33 -5.96 -16.39
N THR A 232 3.72 -5.88 -15.12
CA THR A 232 3.95 -7.04 -14.25
C THR A 232 3.05 -7.01 -13.02
N ILE A 233 2.77 -8.18 -12.47
CA ILE A 233 2.04 -8.33 -11.20
C ILE A 233 3.02 -8.83 -10.16
N VAL A 234 3.17 -8.07 -9.08
CA VAL A 234 3.98 -8.45 -7.91
C VAL A 234 3.07 -9.10 -6.91
N LEU A 235 3.35 -10.35 -6.60
CA LEU A 235 2.62 -11.18 -5.64
C LEU A 235 3.48 -11.30 -4.39
N ILE A 236 2.96 -10.87 -3.25
CA ILE A 236 3.67 -10.92 -1.98
C ILE A 236 2.87 -11.77 -1.01
N SER A 237 3.52 -12.74 -0.41
CA SER A 237 2.97 -13.58 0.66
C SER A 237 3.78 -13.42 1.93
N ASN A 238 3.37 -14.11 3.00
CA ASN A 238 4.20 -14.21 4.21
C ASN A 238 5.52 -14.96 3.97
N LEU A 239 5.62 -15.73 2.89
CA LEU A 239 6.77 -16.57 2.60
C LEU A 239 7.77 -15.96 1.62
N GLY A 240 7.31 -15.06 0.73
CA GLY A 240 8.16 -14.53 -0.32
C GLY A 240 7.46 -13.68 -1.35
N VAL A 241 8.16 -13.48 -2.45
CA VAL A 241 7.73 -12.64 -3.57
C VAL A 241 7.76 -13.45 -4.85
N GLN A 242 6.76 -13.24 -5.70
CA GLN A 242 6.74 -13.72 -7.06
C GLN A 242 6.36 -12.57 -7.99
N ILE A 243 6.97 -12.51 -9.16
CA ILE A 243 6.67 -11.52 -10.18
C ILE A 243 6.18 -12.25 -11.41
N LEU A 244 4.98 -11.90 -11.82
CA LEU A 244 4.30 -12.47 -12.97
C LEU A 244 4.29 -11.44 -14.10
N ASP A 245 4.66 -11.87 -15.31
CA ASP A 245 4.44 -11.10 -16.52
C ASP A 245 2.94 -11.12 -16.85
N ALA A 246 2.30 -9.95 -16.83
CA ALA A 246 0.86 -9.84 -16.96
C ALA A 246 0.34 -10.11 -18.38
N ALA A 247 1.21 -10.09 -19.39
CA ALA A 247 0.84 -10.39 -20.76
C ALA A 247 0.82 -11.89 -21.06
N THR A 248 1.77 -12.63 -20.47
CA THR A 248 1.97 -14.06 -20.75
C THR A 248 1.53 -14.97 -19.60
N ALA A 249 1.16 -14.38 -18.46
CA ALA A 249 0.81 -15.09 -17.23
C ALA A 249 1.92 -16.05 -16.73
N LYS A 250 3.18 -15.74 -17.04
CA LYS A 250 4.32 -16.54 -16.61
C LYS A 250 5.03 -15.86 -15.44
N ILE A 251 5.44 -16.66 -14.46
CA ILE A 251 6.34 -16.18 -13.44
C ILE A 251 7.70 -15.95 -14.07
N ILE A 252 8.21 -14.74 -13.88
CA ILE A 252 9.52 -14.33 -14.39
C ILE A 252 10.55 -14.23 -13.26
N GLU A 253 10.10 -14.11 -12.01
CA GLU A 253 10.97 -14.07 -10.84
C GLU A 253 10.23 -14.62 -9.61
N GLY A 254 10.94 -15.27 -8.71
CA GLY A 254 10.41 -15.72 -7.42
C GLY A 254 11.53 -16.00 -6.43
N TYR A 255 11.29 -15.67 -5.15
CA TYR A 255 12.20 -15.96 -4.05
C TYR A 255 11.50 -16.02 -2.71
N SER A 256 12.05 -16.80 -1.79
CA SER A 256 11.60 -16.91 -0.41
C SER A 256 12.32 -15.87 0.47
N PHE A 257 11.60 -15.27 1.40
CA PHE A 257 12.18 -14.34 2.37
C PHE A 257 13.20 -15.04 3.29
N SER A 258 12.94 -16.27 3.66
CA SER A 258 13.85 -17.07 4.48
C SER A 258 15.18 -17.42 3.79
N GLU A 259 15.20 -17.45 2.46
CA GLU A 259 16.42 -17.69 1.69
C GLU A 259 17.23 -16.43 1.45
N VAL A 260 16.55 -15.31 1.09
CA VAL A 260 17.25 -14.08 0.67
C VAL A 260 17.65 -13.19 1.83
N ASP A 261 16.85 -13.14 2.90
CA ASP A 261 17.11 -12.31 4.09
C ASP A 261 16.52 -12.93 5.37
N PRO A 262 17.06 -14.08 5.82
CA PRO A 262 16.48 -14.88 6.92
C PRO A 262 16.46 -14.17 8.27
N GLN A 263 17.40 -13.24 8.52
CA GLN A 263 17.46 -12.45 9.76
C GLN A 263 16.80 -11.08 9.62
N GLY A 264 16.43 -10.68 8.42
CA GLY A 264 15.68 -9.50 8.11
C GLY A 264 14.19 -9.81 7.99
N ILE A 265 13.64 -9.68 6.76
CA ILE A 265 12.22 -9.90 6.51
C ILE A 265 11.79 -11.34 6.81
N GLY A 266 12.64 -12.33 6.59
CA GLY A 266 12.36 -13.74 6.89
C GLY A 266 12.19 -14.07 8.38
N ALA A 267 12.47 -13.12 9.27
CA ALA A 267 12.26 -13.26 10.71
C ALA A 267 10.86 -12.80 11.16
N PHE A 268 10.00 -12.39 10.24
CA PHE A 268 8.64 -11.93 10.52
C PHE A 268 7.60 -12.92 10.03
N GLU A 269 6.48 -12.93 10.73
CA GLU A 269 5.24 -13.61 10.37
C GLU A 269 4.11 -12.58 10.27
N TYR A 270 2.99 -12.96 9.61
CA TYR A 270 1.77 -12.15 9.56
C TYR A 270 2.01 -10.71 9.14
N PHE A 271 2.36 -10.54 7.87
CA PHE A 271 2.37 -9.20 7.27
C PHE A 271 0.95 -8.66 7.11
N ASP A 272 0.80 -7.35 7.29
CA ASP A 272 -0.46 -6.63 7.08
C ASP A 272 -0.19 -5.21 6.58
N ALA A 273 -1.26 -4.50 6.20
CA ALA A 273 -1.20 -3.15 5.64
C ALA A 273 -0.07 -2.97 4.59
N ALA A 274 0.13 -4.03 3.80
CA ALA A 274 1.20 -4.08 2.81
C ALA A 274 0.96 -3.11 1.67
N ARG A 275 2.02 -2.45 1.23
CA ARG A 275 2.00 -1.55 0.09
C ARG A 275 3.26 -1.68 -0.74
N LEU A 276 3.10 -1.51 -2.05
CA LEU A 276 4.21 -1.45 -2.98
C LEU A 276 4.40 0.00 -3.46
N GLN A 277 5.61 0.54 -3.30
CA GLN A 277 6.00 1.86 -3.74
C GLN A 277 7.26 1.73 -4.62
N GLY A 278 7.08 1.61 -5.92
CA GLY A 278 8.16 1.27 -6.85
C GLY A 278 8.77 -0.09 -6.54
N ASP A 279 10.05 -0.12 -6.18
CA ASP A 279 10.76 -1.34 -5.77
C ASP A 279 10.72 -1.60 -4.25
N TYR A 280 9.99 -0.79 -3.50
CA TYR A 280 9.94 -0.90 -2.05
C TYR A 280 8.60 -1.47 -1.59
N PHE A 281 8.68 -2.57 -0.86
CA PHE A 281 7.56 -3.17 -0.16
C PHE A 281 7.54 -2.66 1.27
N THR A 282 6.49 -1.94 1.64
CA THR A 282 6.27 -1.49 3.01
C THR A 282 5.23 -2.38 3.69
N PHE A 283 5.41 -2.66 4.96
CA PHE A 283 4.55 -3.57 5.69
C PHE A 283 4.51 -3.26 7.17
N ILE A 284 3.48 -3.76 7.82
CA ILE A 284 3.46 -4.00 9.26
C ILE A 284 3.54 -5.50 9.49
N ALA A 285 4.12 -5.93 10.61
CA ALA A 285 4.34 -7.35 10.85
C ALA A 285 4.32 -7.71 12.34
N GLU A 286 4.27 -9.01 12.58
CA GLU A 286 4.41 -9.64 13.87
C GLU A 286 5.64 -10.56 13.84
N ARG A 287 6.38 -10.66 14.94
CA ARG A 287 7.41 -11.68 15.07
C ARG A 287 6.82 -13.00 15.56
N PRO A 288 7.44 -14.14 15.23
CA PRO A 288 7.05 -15.44 15.73
C PRO A 288 6.87 -15.42 17.24
N TYR A 289 5.79 -16.02 17.73
CA TYR A 289 5.46 -16.13 19.16
C TYR A 289 5.07 -14.81 19.88
N GLU A 290 4.88 -13.73 19.14
CA GLU A 290 4.34 -12.48 19.66
C GLU A 290 2.81 -12.46 19.48
N SER A 291 2.04 -12.94 20.44
CA SER A 291 0.57 -13.04 20.35
C SER A 291 -0.18 -11.75 20.67
N TYR A 292 0.41 -10.60 20.48
CA TYR A 292 -0.15 -9.30 20.90
C TYR A 292 -0.43 -8.32 19.74
N GLY A 293 -0.47 -8.81 18.50
CA GLY A 293 -0.76 -7.99 17.33
C GLY A 293 0.48 -7.35 16.69
N THR A 294 0.27 -6.78 15.51
CA THR A 294 1.33 -6.21 14.68
C THR A 294 1.87 -4.92 15.29
N GLY A 295 3.07 -4.94 15.82
CA GLY A 295 3.74 -3.77 16.41
C GLY A 295 5.01 -3.34 15.68
N TRP A 296 5.39 -4.11 14.65
CA TRP A 296 6.57 -3.87 13.83
C TRP A 296 6.19 -3.22 12.50
N ALA A 297 6.98 -2.27 12.07
CA ALA A 297 6.89 -1.70 10.73
C ALA A 297 8.18 -1.98 9.97
N GLY A 298 8.10 -2.13 8.64
CA GLY A 298 9.26 -2.43 7.84
C GLY A 298 9.19 -1.88 6.42
N VAL A 299 10.37 -1.75 5.82
CA VAL A 299 10.59 -1.43 4.40
C VAL A 299 11.57 -2.45 3.83
N PHE A 300 11.14 -3.20 2.84
CA PHE A 300 11.94 -4.18 2.13
C PHE A 300 12.20 -3.72 0.70
N ASP A 301 13.43 -3.80 0.27
CA ASP A 301 13.86 -3.51 -1.10
C ASP A 301 13.76 -4.80 -1.93
N LEU A 302 12.78 -4.86 -2.84
CA LEU A 302 12.54 -6.01 -3.70
C LEU A 302 13.72 -6.29 -4.63
N LYS A 303 14.36 -5.23 -5.15
CA LYS A 303 15.46 -5.35 -6.08
C LYS A 303 16.75 -5.79 -5.40
N ALA A 304 17.03 -5.24 -4.22
CA ALA A 304 18.16 -5.67 -3.40
C ALA A 304 17.86 -6.99 -2.64
N ARG A 305 16.60 -7.43 -2.60
CA ARG A 305 16.11 -8.60 -1.85
C ARG A 305 16.52 -8.53 -0.38
N LYS A 306 16.35 -7.37 0.24
CA LYS A 306 16.84 -7.12 1.59
C LYS A 306 15.97 -6.16 2.37
N LEU A 307 15.83 -6.43 3.67
CA LEU A 307 15.20 -5.51 4.60
C LEU A 307 16.05 -4.24 4.73
N LEU A 308 15.46 -3.11 4.33
CA LEU A 308 16.10 -1.81 4.37
C LEU A 308 16.01 -1.19 5.77
N TRP A 309 14.85 -1.32 6.38
CA TRP A 309 14.54 -0.78 7.70
C TRP A 309 13.45 -1.59 8.37
N THR A 310 13.52 -1.67 9.70
CA THR A 310 12.46 -2.16 10.56
C THR A 310 12.60 -1.55 11.96
N ASP A 311 11.47 -1.33 12.61
CA ASP A 311 11.42 -0.89 14.01
C ASP A 311 10.17 -1.44 14.71
N GLU A 312 10.27 -1.65 16.02
CA GLU A 312 9.15 -1.95 16.89
C GLU A 312 8.47 -0.63 17.31
N VAL A 313 7.58 -0.13 16.48
CA VAL A 313 6.91 1.17 16.67
C VAL A 313 6.04 1.18 17.91
N THR A 314 5.34 0.06 18.15
CA THR A 314 4.54 -0.12 19.37
C THR A 314 5.13 -1.24 20.20
N PRO A 315 5.88 -0.93 21.27
CA PRO A 315 6.46 -1.91 22.16
C PRO A 315 5.41 -2.86 22.73
N LYS A 316 5.79 -4.12 22.93
CA LYS A 316 4.89 -5.19 23.37
C LYS A 316 4.06 -4.83 24.62
N GLU A 317 4.64 -4.11 25.54
CA GLU A 317 4.04 -3.70 26.82
C GLU A 317 2.89 -2.69 26.62
N LYS A 318 2.87 -1.99 25.47
CA LYS A 318 1.84 -1.02 25.11
C LYS A 318 0.75 -1.63 24.22
N ARG A 319 0.92 -2.85 23.74
CA ARG A 319 -0.05 -3.53 22.89
C ARG A 319 -1.19 -4.07 23.75
N VAL A 320 -2.41 -3.90 23.27
CA VAL A 320 -3.61 -4.41 23.96
C VAL A 320 -3.88 -5.83 23.46
N LYS A 321 -3.95 -6.79 24.39
CA LYS A 321 -4.25 -8.19 24.07
C LYS A 321 -5.59 -8.31 23.32
N GLY A 322 -5.58 -8.97 22.18
CA GLY A 322 -6.77 -9.18 21.35
C GLY A 322 -7.00 -8.11 20.30
N LEU A 323 -6.19 -7.05 20.22
CA LEU A 323 -6.14 -6.15 19.07
C LEU A 323 -5.10 -6.69 18.09
N HIS A 324 -5.55 -7.20 16.95
CA HIS A 324 -4.69 -7.80 15.94
C HIS A 324 -3.85 -6.75 15.19
N LEU A 325 -4.31 -5.51 15.13
CA LEU A 325 -3.64 -4.42 14.42
C LEU A 325 -3.30 -3.29 15.39
N VAL A 326 -2.04 -3.11 15.65
CA VAL A 326 -1.56 -2.00 16.48
C VAL A 326 -1.19 -0.80 15.61
N ILE A 327 -0.74 -1.05 14.39
CA ILE A 327 -0.50 -0.05 13.36
C ILE A 327 -1.62 -0.21 12.33
N THR A 328 -2.43 0.83 12.12
CA THR A 328 -3.69 0.74 11.36
C THR A 328 -3.58 1.21 9.92
N ARG A 329 -2.48 1.87 9.56
CA ARG A 329 -2.28 2.46 8.24
C ARG A 329 -1.02 1.91 7.59
N PRO A 330 -0.99 1.82 6.25
CA PRO A 330 0.23 1.45 5.55
C PRO A 330 1.38 2.40 5.89
N VAL A 331 2.57 1.84 5.96
CA VAL A 331 3.80 2.60 6.15
C VAL A 331 4.08 3.42 4.89
N TYR A 332 4.32 4.72 5.05
CA TYR A 332 4.76 5.56 3.94
C TYR A 332 6.28 5.68 3.90
N TYR A 333 6.87 5.40 2.73
CA TYR A 333 8.31 5.46 2.50
C TYR A 333 8.67 6.52 1.46
N ALA A 334 9.37 7.56 1.87
CA ALA A 334 9.79 8.67 1.02
C ALA A 334 11.30 8.67 0.72
N GLY A 335 11.94 7.50 0.66
CA GLY A 335 13.37 7.33 0.38
C GLY A 335 14.31 7.79 1.50
N ASN A 336 14.17 8.98 2.01
CA ASN A 336 14.95 9.50 3.13
C ASN A 336 14.16 9.59 4.44
N LYS A 337 12.85 9.43 4.39
CA LYS A 337 11.94 9.42 5.55
C LYS A 337 11.00 8.23 5.50
N ILE A 338 10.58 7.80 6.68
CA ILE A 338 9.55 6.78 6.88
C ILE A 338 8.53 7.34 7.85
N TYR A 339 7.26 7.16 7.53
CA TYR A 339 6.13 7.63 8.33
C TYR A 339 5.28 6.43 8.73
N VAL A 340 4.98 6.31 10.02
CA VAL A 340 4.16 5.23 10.58
C VAL A 340 3.12 5.83 11.49
N LEU A 341 1.85 5.56 11.20
CA LEU A 341 0.72 6.00 12.02
C LEU A 341 0.19 4.82 12.83
N ASP A 342 0.21 4.92 14.17
CA ASP A 342 -0.32 3.90 15.05
C ASP A 342 -1.82 4.09 15.34
N ASN A 343 -2.43 3.11 15.98
CA ASN A 343 -3.84 3.13 16.34
C ASN A 343 -4.19 4.10 17.49
N SER A 344 -3.20 4.72 18.12
CA SER A 344 -3.38 5.82 19.08
C SER A 344 -3.36 7.19 18.41
N ASN A 345 -3.37 7.22 17.08
CA ASN A 345 -3.26 8.44 16.26
C ASN A 345 -1.93 9.18 16.47
N THR A 346 -0.85 8.44 16.73
CA THR A 346 0.50 9.00 16.81
C THR A 346 1.25 8.69 15.52
N LEU A 347 1.69 9.73 14.83
CA LEU A 347 2.54 9.63 13.65
C LEU A 347 4.01 9.68 14.07
N TYR A 348 4.73 8.61 13.76
CA TYR A 348 6.17 8.48 13.96
C TYR A 348 6.89 8.81 12.66
N ILE A 349 7.90 9.66 12.72
CA ILE A 349 8.69 10.07 11.57
C ILE A 349 10.13 9.65 11.80
N TYR A 350 10.65 8.83 10.89
CA TYR A 350 12.03 8.38 10.88
C TYR A 350 12.79 9.03 9.73
N GLN A 351 14.03 9.44 9.96
CA GLN A 351 14.89 10.02 8.94
C GLN A 351 16.16 9.21 8.76
N LYS A 352 16.55 9.00 7.51
CA LYS A 352 17.80 8.36 7.11
C LYS A 352 18.99 9.11 7.67
N GLN A 353 19.83 8.41 8.43
CA GLN A 353 21.08 8.92 8.94
C GLN A 353 22.21 8.63 7.95
N TRP A 354 22.77 9.66 7.38
CA TRP A 354 24.00 9.53 6.62
C TRP A 354 25.13 9.33 7.62
N ARG A 355 25.68 8.13 7.73
CA ARG A 355 26.95 7.96 8.44
C ARG A 355 28.01 8.72 7.62
N LEU A 356 28.46 9.86 8.10
CA LEU A 356 29.74 10.39 7.69
C LEU A 356 30.73 9.23 7.89
N LYS A 357 31.35 8.74 6.80
CA LYS A 357 32.50 7.86 6.92
C LYS A 357 33.44 8.63 7.85
N ALA A 358 33.68 8.09 9.05
CA ALA A 358 34.66 8.63 9.92
C ALA A 358 35.90 8.79 9.03
N GLN A 359 36.34 10.02 8.84
CA GLN A 359 37.63 10.26 8.21
C GLN A 359 38.60 9.49 9.09
N VAL A 360 39.13 8.40 8.57
CA VAL A 360 40.31 7.77 9.13
C VAL A 360 41.32 8.88 9.11
N ARG A 361 41.53 9.53 10.27
CA ARG A 361 42.68 10.40 10.44
C ARG A 361 43.85 9.53 10.06
N PRO A 362 44.69 9.93 9.09
CA PRO A 362 45.93 9.24 8.84
C PRO A 362 46.65 9.28 10.19
N GLN A 363 47.00 8.12 10.73
CA GLN A 363 47.94 8.04 11.81
C GLN A 363 49.18 8.80 11.32
N SER A 364 49.37 9.99 11.82
CA SER A 364 50.63 10.71 11.65
C SER A 364 51.69 9.76 12.17
N GLU A 365 52.52 9.29 11.25
CA GLU A 365 53.79 8.65 11.56
C GLU A 365 54.47 9.49 12.63
N ALA A 366 54.43 9.01 13.87
CA ALA A 366 55.37 9.40 14.90
C ALA A 366 56.68 8.72 14.49
N THR A 367 57.38 9.37 13.57
CA THR A 367 58.74 9.06 13.23
C THR A 367 59.61 9.23 14.46
N ALA A 368 60.19 8.14 14.79
CA ALA A 368 61.33 8.01 15.66
C ALA A 368 62.30 9.18 15.51
N SER A 369 62.49 9.91 16.57
CA SER A 369 63.69 10.68 16.79
C SER A 369 64.22 10.40 18.22
N ALA A 370 64.89 9.28 18.34
CA ALA A 370 65.66 8.95 19.51
C ALA A 370 66.88 8.17 19.04
N ALA A 371 67.84 8.88 18.48
CA ALA A 371 69.17 8.36 18.37
C ALA A 371 70.16 9.55 18.44
N CYS A 372 71.04 9.44 19.32
CA CYS A 372 72.30 10.18 19.43
C CYS A 372 72.37 11.11 20.63
N ALA A 373 72.84 10.54 21.73
CA ALA A 373 73.79 11.14 22.57
C ALA A 373 74.56 10.04 23.30
N THR A 374 75.56 9.53 22.61
CA THR A 374 76.64 8.75 23.21
C THR A 374 77.76 9.66 23.72
N ALA A 375 78.25 9.23 24.82
CA ALA A 375 79.66 9.19 25.18
C ALA A 375 80.43 10.51 25.51
N SER A 376 80.95 10.43 26.59
CA SER A 376 82.23 10.85 27.09
C SER A 376 82.11 11.51 28.46
N SER A 377 82.74 11.12 29.50
CA SER A 377 84.12 10.84 29.80
C SER A 377 84.20 10.26 31.21
N MET A 378 84.92 9.21 31.47
CA MET A 378 86.29 9.18 31.96
C MET A 378 86.65 10.19 33.07
N GLY A 379 87.02 9.64 34.21
CA GLY A 379 88.08 10.23 34.96
C GLY A 379 87.87 10.39 36.45
N ARG A 380 88.35 9.43 37.11
CA ARG A 380 88.92 9.31 38.45
C ARG A 380 88.03 8.80 39.55
#